data_662360e75739b012e42dd54dbf3b3b4f
#
_entry.id   662360e75739b012e42dd54dbf3b3b4f
#
_cell.length_a   1.000
_cell.length_b   1.000
_cell.length_c   1.000
_cell.angle_alpha   90.00
_cell.angle_beta   90.00
_cell.angle_gamma   90.00
#
_symmetry.space_group_name_H-M   'P 1'
#
loop_
_entity.id
_entity.type
_entity.pdbx_description
1 polymer ?
#
loop_
_entity_poly.entity_id
_entity_poly.type
_entity_poly.pdbx_seq_one_letter_code
_entity_poly.pdbx_strand_id
1 'polypeptide(L)' 'MPHYYFDIKDGHRFVDPSGLEFKNDDGAIAKAKVIAIGVSLDKPAVDPERVISVLNDARQEIFQEAVYSRPA' A
#
# COMPACT_ATOMS: atom_id res chain seq x y z
N MET A 1 13.90 8.14 -12.01
CA MET A 1 13.24 6.88 -11.67
C MET A 1 11.77 7.14 -11.43
N PRO A 2 10.88 6.17 -11.73
CA PRO A 2 9.45 6.38 -11.48
C PRO A 2 9.17 6.64 -10.01
N HIS A 3 8.17 7.45 -9.75
CA HIS A 3 7.74 7.81 -8.41
C HIS A 3 6.42 7.10 -8.11
N TYR A 4 6.30 6.55 -6.91
CA TYR A 4 5.12 5.79 -6.50
C TYR A 4 4.59 6.31 -5.17
N TYR A 5 3.28 6.17 -4.98
CA TYR A 5 2.61 6.58 -3.75
C TYR A 5 1.92 5.37 -3.12
N PHE A 6 1.87 5.35 -1.80
CA PHE A 6 1.34 4.21 -1.03
C PHE A 6 0.25 4.72 -0.10
N ASP A 7 -0.98 4.74 -0.61
CA ASP A 7 -2.12 5.17 0.18
C ASP A 7 -2.67 3.99 0.98
N ILE A 8 -3.20 4.26 2.17
CA ILE A 8 -3.87 3.25 2.99
C ILE A 8 -5.37 3.49 2.91
N LYS A 9 -6.13 2.45 2.57
CA LYS A 9 -7.59 2.52 2.47
C LYS A 9 -8.21 1.59 3.51
N ASP A 10 -9.04 2.13 4.40
CA ASP A 10 -9.72 1.36 5.43
C ASP A 10 -11.05 1.99 5.85
N GLY A 11 -11.83 2.49 4.88
CA GLY A 11 -13.00 3.30 5.14
C GLY A 11 -12.68 4.77 5.08
N HIS A 12 -11.47 5.15 5.48
CA HIS A 12 -10.86 6.44 5.21
C HIS A 12 -9.68 6.22 4.29
N ARG A 13 -9.26 7.28 3.63
CA ARG A 13 -8.08 7.20 2.77
C ARG A 13 -6.96 8.04 3.36
N PHE A 14 -5.89 7.39 3.73
CA PHE A 14 -4.67 8.06 4.19
C PHE A 14 -3.75 8.25 2.99
N VAL A 15 -3.67 9.46 2.50
CA VAL A 15 -2.90 9.77 1.30
C VAL A 15 -1.42 9.90 1.66
N ASP A 16 -0.57 9.26 0.84
CA ASP A 16 0.88 9.43 0.94
C ASP A 16 1.27 10.72 0.22
N PRO A 17 1.73 11.75 0.93
CA PRO A 17 2.04 13.03 0.30
C PRO A 17 3.36 13.06 -0.46
N SER A 18 4.31 12.22 -0.10
CA SER A 18 5.67 12.27 -0.64
C SER A 18 6.02 11.13 -1.58
N GLY A 19 5.55 9.92 -1.29
CA GLY A 19 5.87 8.76 -2.09
C GLY A 19 7.34 8.36 -2.02
N LEU A 20 7.70 7.43 -2.88
CA LEU A 20 9.08 6.92 -2.99
C LEU A 20 9.39 6.62 -4.45
N GLU A 21 10.67 6.67 -4.78
CA GLU A 21 11.14 6.30 -6.11
C GLU A 21 11.57 4.84 -6.14
N PHE A 22 11.20 4.14 -7.22
CA PHE A 22 11.63 2.78 -7.47
C PHE A 22 12.01 2.64 -8.93
N LYS A 23 12.80 1.64 -9.24
CA LYS A 23 13.28 1.39 -10.59
C LYS A 23 12.13 0.99 -11.53
N ASN A 24 11.16 0.24 -11.00
CA ASN A 24 10.01 -0.26 -11.76
C ASN A 24 8.88 -0.62 -10.80
N ASP A 25 7.74 -1.07 -11.37
CA ASP A 25 6.56 -1.43 -10.60
C ASP A 25 6.84 -2.55 -9.58
N ASP A 26 7.69 -3.50 -9.92
CA ASP A 26 8.00 -4.64 -9.05
C ASP A 26 8.59 -4.17 -7.71
N GLY A 27 9.46 -3.17 -7.76
CA GLY A 27 10.04 -2.59 -6.55
C GLY A 27 8.97 -1.94 -5.67
N ALA A 28 8.04 -1.21 -6.27
CA ALA A 28 6.94 -0.58 -5.55
C ALA A 28 6.02 -1.63 -4.93
N ILE A 29 5.70 -2.68 -5.67
CA ILE A 29 4.85 -3.76 -5.17
C ILE A 29 5.51 -4.48 -3.99
N ALA A 30 6.81 -4.75 -4.08
CA ALA A 30 7.55 -5.37 -2.98
C ALA A 30 7.52 -4.48 -1.73
N LYS A 31 7.65 -3.16 -1.92
CA LYS A 31 7.57 -2.20 -0.80
C LYS A 31 6.18 -2.20 -0.16
N ALA A 32 5.13 -2.30 -0.97
CA ALA A 32 3.76 -2.35 -0.47
C ALA A 32 3.56 -3.54 0.47
N LYS A 33 4.15 -4.69 0.16
CA LYS A 33 4.07 -5.88 1.02
C LYS A 33 4.74 -5.63 2.36
N VAL A 34 5.88 -4.96 2.37
CA VAL A 34 6.58 -4.60 3.60
C VAL A 34 5.75 -3.62 4.44
N ILE A 35 5.16 -2.62 3.79
CA ILE A 35 4.29 -1.66 4.47
C ILE A 35 3.08 -2.37 5.08
N ALA A 36 2.46 -3.29 4.34
CA ALA A 36 1.30 -4.03 4.81
C ALA A 36 1.63 -4.83 6.08
N ILE A 37 2.79 -5.48 6.12
CA ILE A 37 3.25 -6.20 7.30
C ILE A 37 3.38 -5.26 8.49
N GLY A 38 4.03 -4.11 8.29
CA GLY A 38 4.22 -3.12 9.35
C GLY A 38 2.90 -2.61 9.90
N VAL A 39 1.95 -2.29 9.02
CA VAL A 39 0.63 -1.81 9.43
C VAL A 39 -0.13 -2.91 10.18
N SER A 40 -0.03 -4.16 9.75
CA SER A 40 -0.72 -5.27 10.42
C SER A 40 -0.20 -5.50 11.84
N LEU A 41 1.07 -5.21 12.09
CA LEU A 41 1.67 -5.34 13.41
C LEU A 41 1.28 -4.18 14.33
N ASP A 42 1.23 -2.96 13.78
CA ASP A 42 0.91 -1.76 14.56
C ASP A 42 -0.59 -1.64 14.87
N LYS A 43 -1.43 -2.10 13.96
CA LYS A 43 -2.89 -1.93 14.06
C LYS A 43 -3.57 -3.26 13.86
N PRO A 44 -3.59 -4.11 14.90
CA PRO A 44 -4.15 -5.46 14.75
C PRO A 44 -5.64 -5.42 14.43
N ALA A 45 -5.98 -6.04 13.36
CA ALA A 45 -7.30 -6.57 12.96
C ALA A 45 -8.53 -5.70 13.26
N VAL A 46 -8.42 -4.38 13.13
CA VAL A 46 -9.59 -3.50 13.33
C VAL A 46 -10.43 -3.44 12.06
N ASP A 47 -9.80 -3.49 10.90
CA ASP A 47 -10.49 -3.44 9.61
C ASP A 47 -9.89 -4.51 8.68
N PRO A 48 -10.62 -5.62 8.48
CA PRO A 48 -10.12 -6.72 7.65
C PRO A 48 -10.02 -6.34 6.17
N GLU A 49 -10.62 -5.23 5.76
CA GLU A 49 -10.58 -4.78 4.37
C GLU A 49 -9.50 -3.73 4.11
N ARG A 50 -8.69 -3.41 5.11
CA ARG A 50 -7.61 -2.44 4.93
C ARG A 50 -6.64 -2.93 3.87
N VAL A 51 -6.32 -2.04 2.92
CA VAL A 51 -5.38 -2.34 1.84
C VAL A 51 -4.39 -1.21 1.67
N ILE A 52 -3.22 -1.55 1.13
CA ILE A 52 -2.26 -0.56 0.65
C ILE A 52 -2.48 -0.40 -0.85
N SER A 53 -2.80 0.82 -1.27
CA SER A 53 -2.99 1.14 -2.67
C SER A 53 -1.71 1.73 -3.24
N VAL A 54 -1.12 1.07 -4.23
CA VAL A 54 0.08 1.56 -4.90
C VAL A 54 -0.34 2.39 -6.11
N LEU A 55 0.11 3.63 -6.15
CA LEU A 55 -0.20 4.57 -7.23
C LEU A 55 1.06 4.92 -7.99
N ASN A 56 0.94 5.13 -9.31
CA ASN A 56 2.05 5.59 -10.14
C ASN A 56 2.18 7.12 -10.09
N ASP A 57 3.07 7.69 -10.93
CA ASP A 57 3.30 9.12 -11.01
C ASP A 57 2.02 9.93 -11.27
N ALA A 58 1.10 9.37 -12.04
CA ALA A 58 -0.16 10.02 -12.37
C ALA A 58 -1.23 9.79 -11.31
N ARG A 59 -0.88 9.21 -10.18
CA ARG A 59 -1.80 8.86 -9.10
C ARG A 59 -2.86 7.84 -9.53
N GLN A 60 -2.53 7.00 -10.50
CA GLN A 60 -3.37 5.89 -10.91
C GLN A 60 -2.99 4.64 -10.11
N GLU A 61 -3.98 3.95 -9.59
CA GLU A 61 -3.73 2.72 -8.83
C GLU A 61 -3.29 1.61 -9.77
N ILE A 62 -2.13 1.03 -9.47
CA ILE A 62 -1.56 -0.07 -10.26
C ILE A 62 -1.58 -1.38 -9.51
N PHE A 63 -1.78 -1.37 -8.20
CA PHE A 63 -1.75 -2.56 -7.37
C PHE A 63 -2.40 -2.29 -6.02
N GLN A 64 -3.00 -3.33 -5.43
CA GLN A 64 -3.46 -3.30 -4.03
C GLN A 64 -2.89 -4.48 -3.28
N GLU A 65 -2.39 -4.23 -2.09
CA GLU A 65 -1.90 -5.27 -1.20
C GLU A 65 -2.77 -5.31 0.05
N ALA A 66 -3.36 -6.47 0.34
CA ALA A 66 -4.15 -6.64 1.56
C ALA A 66 -3.23 -6.56 2.78
N VAL A 67 -3.64 -5.79 3.79
CA VAL A 67 -2.86 -5.66 5.03
C VAL A 67 -3.01 -6.91 5.88
N TYR A 68 -4.21 -7.49 5.93
CA TYR A 68 -4.48 -8.69 6.72
C TYR A 68 -4.76 -9.86 5.80
N SER A 69 -4.13 -11.01 6.09
CA SER A 69 -4.43 -12.24 5.38
C SER A 69 -5.85 -12.68 5.70
N ARG A 70 -6.60 -13.05 4.67
CA ARG A 70 -7.94 -13.58 4.87
C ARG A 70 -7.87 -15.10 4.97
N PRO A 71 -8.64 -15.70 5.87
CA PRO A 71 -8.77 -17.17 5.87
C PRO A 71 -9.33 -17.62 4.53
N ALA A 72 -8.80 -18.69 4.05
CA ALA A 72 -9.25 -19.27 2.79
C ALA A 72 -10.69 -19.79 2.91
#